data_8f99bc52ebb0a8bae14f045d7ca626d1
#
_entry.id   8f99bc52ebb0a8bae14f045d7ca626d1
#
_cell.length_a   1.000
_cell.length_b   1.000
_cell.length_c   1.000
_cell.angle_alpha   90.00
_cell.angle_beta   90.00
_cell.angle_gamma   90.00
#
_symmetry.space_group_name_H-M   'P 1'
#
loop_
_entity.id
_entity.type
_entity.pdbx_description
1 polymer ?
#
loop_
_entity_poly.entity_id
_entity_poly.type
_entity_poly.pdbx_seq_one_letter_code
_entity_poly.pdbx_strand_id
1 'polypeptide(L)'
;DNAYIEVKQAGFEGVTFQMEISNKTTTTCTSKVVPSDPEVPYIIYMAELDYFYNMGISTAEDLFLDDYNYFMGMAEQYDVAMLEEFLLMNQIAFKGESTISWTNMTPDKEYILYAYAIEINAENNDYTLASPIAYTMFSLSSSELSVVEFDVQIDVNGPEATYNIKPINYDGKYYLDIYEEGDYMYRSEGTVLDDSYARTVSNTWMSMIAIYV
;
A
#
# COMPACT_ATOMS: atom_id res chain seq x y z
N ASP A 1 6.33 24.36 -0.33
CA ASP A 1 6.65 24.69 1.06
C ASP A 1 6.41 23.45 1.91
N ASN A 2 7.51 22.75 2.26
CA ASN A 2 7.45 21.59 3.15
C ASN A 2 7.26 22.12 4.56
N ALA A 3 6.06 22.01 5.10
CA ALA A 3 5.81 22.28 6.49
C ALA A 3 6.37 21.13 7.34
N TYR A 4 7.50 21.37 8.00
CA TYR A 4 8.00 20.49 9.05
C TYR A 4 7.12 20.64 10.28
N ILE A 5 6.50 19.55 10.71
CA ILE A 5 5.77 19.50 11.97
C ILE A 5 6.73 19.01 13.05
N GLU A 6 7.24 19.92 13.86
CA GLU A 6 8.05 19.62 15.04
C GLU A 6 7.12 19.44 16.23
N VAL A 7 6.88 18.21 16.68
CA VAL A 7 6.16 17.95 17.94
C VAL A 7 7.19 17.69 19.03
N LYS A 8 7.28 18.59 19.99
CA LYS A 8 8.06 18.38 21.22
C LYS A 8 7.25 17.60 22.23
N GLN A 9 7.62 16.35 22.48
CA GLN A 9 7.10 15.56 23.58
C GLN A 9 8.23 15.18 24.53
N ALA A 10 7.99 15.31 25.83
CA ALA A 10 8.97 15.03 26.88
C ALA A 10 9.01 13.52 27.16
N GLY A 11 10.20 12.93 27.12
CA GLY A 11 10.47 11.57 27.59
C GLY A 11 11.64 10.84 26.91
N PHE A 12 11.73 10.86 25.60
CA PHE A 12 12.81 10.21 24.86
C PHE A 12 13.34 11.12 23.74
N GLU A 13 13.92 12.24 24.12
CA GLU A 13 14.46 13.26 23.18
C GLU A 13 15.64 12.75 22.31
N GLY A 14 15.93 11.45 22.30
CA GLY A 14 17.14 10.92 21.69
C GLY A 14 16.99 9.79 20.69
N VAL A 15 15.83 9.13 20.57
CA VAL A 15 15.69 8.01 19.61
C VAL A 15 15.43 8.54 18.22
N THR A 16 16.35 8.23 17.31
CA THR A 16 16.25 8.56 15.88
C THR A 16 16.25 7.28 15.04
N PHE A 17 15.77 7.38 13.82
CA PHE A 17 15.65 6.23 12.92
C PHE A 17 16.36 6.53 11.60
N GLN A 18 17.21 5.60 11.16
CA GLN A 18 17.71 5.58 9.79
C GLN A 18 16.79 4.69 8.98
N MET A 19 16.26 5.20 7.87
CA MET A 19 15.32 4.48 7.03
C MET A 19 15.83 4.43 5.59
N GLU A 20 15.74 3.25 4.99
CA GLU A 20 16.13 3.00 3.60
C GLU A 20 15.01 2.23 2.89
N ILE A 21 14.69 2.65 1.67
CA ILE A 21 13.79 1.93 0.76
C ILE A 21 14.60 1.39 -0.41
N SER A 22 14.49 0.10 -0.64
CA SER A 22 15.21 -0.61 -1.70
C SER A 22 14.31 -1.60 -2.44
N ASN A 23 14.84 -2.24 -3.48
CA ASN A 23 14.17 -3.30 -4.27
C ASN A 23 12.76 -2.88 -4.74
N LYS A 24 12.61 -1.61 -5.15
CA LYS A 24 11.33 -1.09 -5.64
C LYS A 24 10.96 -1.70 -6.97
N THR A 25 9.75 -2.25 -7.04
CA THR A 25 9.07 -2.64 -8.27
C THR A 25 7.81 -1.80 -8.46
N THR A 26 6.91 -2.20 -9.31
CA THR A 26 5.59 -1.56 -9.46
C THR A 26 4.64 -1.83 -8.29
N THR A 27 4.83 -2.93 -7.56
CA THR A 27 3.90 -3.39 -6.51
C THR A 27 4.57 -3.86 -5.24
N THR A 28 5.90 -3.73 -5.15
CA THR A 28 6.68 -4.19 -3.98
C THR A 28 7.82 -3.25 -3.66
N CYS A 29 8.25 -3.22 -2.40
CA CYS A 29 9.53 -2.66 -1.99
C CYS A 29 10.05 -3.35 -0.73
N THR A 30 11.28 -3.05 -0.34
CA THR A 30 11.87 -3.47 0.91
C THR A 30 12.24 -2.23 1.71
N SER A 31 11.82 -2.16 2.96
CA SER A 31 12.28 -1.14 3.89
C SER A 31 13.28 -1.72 4.89
N LYS A 32 14.29 -0.93 5.23
CA LYS A 32 15.20 -1.17 6.34
C LYS A 32 15.10 -0.01 7.30
N VAL A 33 14.89 -0.30 8.59
CA VAL A 33 14.81 0.69 9.66
C VAL A 33 15.78 0.32 10.77
N VAL A 34 16.62 1.29 11.16
CA VAL A 34 17.62 1.13 12.21
C VAL A 34 17.39 2.22 13.26
N PRO A 35 16.94 1.87 14.48
CA PRO A 35 16.83 2.81 15.58
C PRO A 35 18.24 3.13 16.15
N SER A 36 18.40 4.34 16.69
CA SER A 36 19.64 4.73 17.38
C SER A 36 19.84 4.00 18.71
N ASP A 37 18.76 3.50 19.32
CA ASP A 37 18.78 2.64 20.50
C ASP A 37 18.06 1.31 20.16
N PRO A 38 18.81 0.19 20.08
CA PRO A 38 18.27 -1.10 19.66
C PRO A 38 17.36 -1.76 20.72
N GLU A 39 17.37 -1.30 21.96
CA GLU A 39 16.54 -1.89 23.03
C GLU A 39 15.14 -1.27 23.12
N VAL A 40 14.97 -0.09 22.53
CA VAL A 40 13.68 0.62 22.57
C VAL A 40 12.69 -0.04 21.59
N PRO A 41 11.49 -0.40 22.05
CA PRO A 41 10.44 -0.86 21.15
C PRO A 41 9.94 0.30 20.29
N TYR A 42 9.67 0.02 19.01
CA TYR A 42 9.20 1.02 18.06
C TYR A 42 8.25 0.40 17.05
N ILE A 43 7.35 1.22 16.54
CA ILE A 43 6.41 0.84 15.48
C ILE A 43 6.97 1.28 14.14
N ILE A 44 6.81 0.43 13.12
CA ILE A 44 7.03 0.76 11.71
C ILE A 44 5.71 0.52 10.98
N TYR A 45 5.28 1.51 10.21
CA TYR A 45 4.16 1.32 9.32
C TYR A 45 4.38 2.02 7.98
N MET A 46 3.61 1.60 6.98
CA MET A 46 3.63 2.18 5.65
C MET A 46 2.21 2.34 5.15
N ALA A 47 1.90 3.51 4.62
CA ALA A 47 0.60 3.79 4.04
C ALA A 47 0.72 4.57 2.73
N GLU A 48 -0.31 4.51 1.90
CA GLU A 48 -0.47 5.44 0.79
C GLU A 48 -0.68 6.86 1.32
N LEU A 49 -0.06 7.85 0.70
CA LEU A 49 -0.18 9.24 1.14
C LEU A 49 -1.63 9.72 1.08
N ASP A 50 -2.41 9.23 0.11
CA ASP A 50 -3.84 9.53 -0.02
C ASP A 50 -4.66 9.12 1.21
N TYR A 51 -4.24 8.08 1.96
CA TYR A 51 -4.88 7.68 3.20
C TYR A 51 -4.92 8.82 4.21
N PHE A 52 -3.79 9.50 4.41
CA PHE A 52 -3.67 10.61 5.36
C PHE A 52 -4.59 11.77 5.00
N TYR A 53 -4.65 12.12 3.71
CA TYR A 53 -5.57 13.17 3.24
C TYR A 53 -7.03 12.80 3.47
N ASN A 54 -7.41 11.56 3.17
CA ASN A 54 -8.78 11.08 3.31
C ASN A 54 -9.23 10.98 4.77
N MET A 55 -8.31 10.62 5.68
CA MET A 55 -8.58 10.52 7.12
C MET A 55 -8.43 11.86 7.86
N GLY A 56 -7.94 12.91 7.19
CA GLY A 56 -7.68 14.21 7.78
C GLY A 56 -6.50 14.24 8.75
N ILE A 57 -5.58 13.26 8.62
CA ILE A 57 -4.35 13.18 9.42
C ILE A 57 -3.40 14.26 8.92
N SER A 58 -3.10 15.23 9.76
CA SER A 58 -2.30 16.40 9.38
C SER A 58 -1.16 16.69 10.36
N THR A 59 -1.16 16.06 11.50
CA THR A 59 -0.13 16.22 12.54
C THR A 59 0.44 14.86 12.97
N ALA A 60 1.61 14.87 13.61
CA ALA A 60 2.18 13.66 14.21
C ALA A 60 1.28 13.10 15.33
N GLU A 61 0.56 13.97 16.03
CA GLU A 61 -0.39 13.57 17.06
C GLU A 61 -1.60 12.84 16.44
N ASP A 62 -2.16 13.37 15.35
CA ASP A 62 -3.25 12.71 14.62
C ASP A 62 -2.81 11.32 14.14
N LEU A 63 -1.59 11.21 13.58
CA LEU A 63 -1.05 9.94 13.11
C LEU A 63 -0.87 8.93 14.24
N PHE A 64 -0.24 9.35 15.34
CA PHE A 64 -0.09 8.48 16.50
C PHE A 64 -1.45 8.02 17.05
N LEU A 65 -2.44 8.91 17.12
CA LEU A 65 -3.77 8.59 17.63
C LEU A 65 -4.51 7.61 16.70
N ASP A 66 -4.36 7.74 15.39
CA ASP A 66 -4.92 6.81 14.40
C ASP A 66 -4.34 5.39 14.59
N ASP A 67 -3.02 5.27 14.63
CA ASP A 67 -2.32 4.00 14.89
C ASP A 67 -2.69 3.41 16.27
N TYR A 68 -2.70 4.26 17.31
CA TYR A 68 -3.03 3.86 18.66
C TYR A 68 -4.43 3.24 18.72
N ASN A 69 -5.44 3.92 18.17
CA ASN A 69 -6.81 3.43 18.17
C ASN A 69 -6.93 2.11 17.39
N TYR A 70 -6.20 1.99 16.29
CA TYR A 70 -6.21 0.78 15.47
C TYR A 70 -5.58 -0.42 16.22
N PHE A 71 -4.37 -0.26 16.76
CA PHE A 71 -3.67 -1.36 17.43
C PHE A 71 -4.28 -1.72 18.78
N MET A 72 -4.75 -0.73 19.56
CA MET A 72 -5.46 -0.99 20.81
C MET A 72 -6.81 -1.64 20.56
N GLY A 73 -7.54 -1.23 19.53
CA GLY A 73 -8.77 -1.90 19.13
C GLY A 73 -8.54 -3.38 18.74
N MET A 74 -7.42 -3.71 18.08
CA MET A 74 -7.03 -5.10 17.85
C MET A 74 -6.72 -5.83 19.15
N ALA A 75 -5.97 -5.22 20.06
CA ALA A 75 -5.63 -5.83 21.33
C ALA A 75 -6.88 -6.13 22.17
N GLU A 76 -7.85 -5.23 22.21
CA GLU A 76 -9.16 -5.44 22.85
C GLU A 76 -9.95 -6.59 22.20
N GLN A 77 -10.01 -6.61 20.86
CA GLN A 77 -10.73 -7.65 20.12
C GLN A 77 -10.21 -9.05 20.41
N TYR A 78 -8.92 -9.20 20.65
CA TYR A 78 -8.26 -10.48 20.93
C TYR A 78 -8.09 -10.77 22.44
N ASP A 79 -8.62 -9.90 23.33
CA ASP A 79 -8.50 -10.03 24.80
C ASP A 79 -7.04 -10.22 25.25
N VAL A 80 -6.16 -9.32 24.74
CA VAL A 80 -4.72 -9.44 24.91
C VAL A 80 -4.31 -9.09 26.35
N ALA A 81 -3.73 -10.10 27.04
CA ALA A 81 -3.28 -9.93 28.41
C ALA A 81 -1.94 -9.18 28.55
N MET A 82 -1.08 -9.26 27.54
CA MET A 82 0.27 -8.65 27.51
C MET A 82 0.49 -7.91 26.19
N LEU A 83 0.33 -6.60 26.22
CA LEU A 83 0.40 -5.75 25.01
C LEU A 83 1.77 -5.83 24.32
N GLU A 84 2.88 -5.78 25.08
CA GLU A 84 4.23 -5.85 24.51
C GLU A 84 4.44 -7.13 23.70
N GLU A 85 4.05 -8.28 24.27
CA GLU A 85 4.17 -9.56 23.61
C GLU A 85 3.30 -9.62 22.34
N PHE A 86 2.09 -9.11 22.41
CA PHE A 86 1.18 -9.03 21.27
C PHE A 86 1.76 -8.17 20.14
N LEU A 87 2.24 -6.97 20.44
CA LEU A 87 2.80 -6.06 19.44
C LEU A 87 4.05 -6.66 18.76
N LEU A 88 4.95 -7.28 19.54
CA LEU A 88 6.17 -7.88 19.00
C LEU A 88 5.90 -9.16 18.21
N MET A 89 5.05 -10.06 18.69
CA MET A 89 4.73 -11.32 17.99
C MET A 89 3.98 -11.11 16.68
N ASN A 90 3.14 -10.09 16.61
CA ASN A 90 2.40 -9.76 15.39
C ASN A 90 3.17 -8.82 14.44
N GLN A 91 4.44 -8.53 14.74
CA GLN A 91 5.30 -7.64 13.95
C GLN A 91 4.70 -6.25 13.76
N ILE A 92 3.95 -5.77 14.75
CA ILE A 92 3.46 -4.39 14.84
C ILE A 92 4.56 -3.51 15.44
N ALA A 93 5.21 -3.99 16.51
CA ALA A 93 6.39 -3.36 17.08
C ALA A 93 7.66 -4.20 16.85
N PHE A 94 8.80 -3.52 16.88
CA PHE A 94 10.12 -4.09 16.61
C PHE A 94 11.12 -3.61 17.67
N LYS A 95 12.23 -4.34 17.81
CA LYS A 95 13.44 -3.92 18.55
C LYS A 95 14.65 -4.17 17.66
N GLY A 96 15.65 -3.29 17.75
CA GLY A 96 16.84 -3.38 16.90
C GLY A 96 16.59 -3.08 15.43
N GLU A 97 17.48 -3.54 14.56
CA GLU A 97 17.35 -3.38 13.12
C GLU A 97 16.21 -4.24 12.56
N SER A 98 15.37 -3.66 11.70
CA SER A 98 14.27 -4.35 11.03
C SER A 98 14.35 -4.22 9.52
N THR A 99 14.04 -5.31 8.83
CA THR A 99 13.89 -5.32 7.37
C THR A 99 12.55 -5.95 7.01
N ILE A 100 11.71 -5.19 6.30
CA ILE A 100 10.35 -5.61 5.96
C ILE A 100 10.18 -5.60 4.45
N SER A 101 9.61 -6.67 3.90
CA SER A 101 9.22 -6.75 2.50
C SER A 101 7.74 -6.44 2.36
N TRP A 102 7.44 -5.35 1.67
CA TRP A 102 6.09 -4.88 1.39
C TRP A 102 5.63 -5.39 0.03
N THR A 103 4.43 -5.95 -0.05
CA THR A 103 3.86 -6.56 -1.25
C THR A 103 2.43 -6.09 -1.46
N ASN A 104 1.88 -6.33 -2.66
CA ASN A 104 0.53 -5.92 -3.03
C ASN A 104 0.27 -4.41 -2.90
N MET A 105 1.31 -3.63 -3.14
CA MET A 105 1.22 -2.18 -3.16
C MET A 105 0.57 -1.70 -4.46
N THR A 106 -0.15 -0.58 -4.39
CA THR A 106 -0.80 0.03 -5.55
C THR A 106 0.25 0.74 -6.43
N PRO A 107 0.34 0.45 -7.74
CA PRO A 107 1.22 1.18 -8.64
C PRO A 107 0.91 2.67 -8.69
N ASP A 108 1.92 3.46 -9.05
CA ASP A 108 1.80 4.91 -9.31
C ASP A 108 1.24 5.75 -8.14
N LYS A 109 1.28 5.21 -6.91
CA LYS A 109 0.96 5.91 -5.68
C LYS A 109 2.20 6.40 -4.96
N GLU A 110 2.03 7.49 -4.22
CA GLU A 110 3.01 7.94 -3.23
C GLU A 110 2.77 7.26 -1.89
N TYR A 111 3.85 6.83 -1.28
CA TYR A 111 3.85 6.14 0.00
C TYR A 111 4.65 6.90 1.03
N ILE A 112 4.25 6.77 2.27
CA ILE A 112 5.01 7.21 3.43
C ILE A 112 5.35 5.98 4.27
N LEU A 113 6.66 5.77 4.51
CA LEU A 113 7.16 4.89 5.56
C LEU A 113 7.45 5.74 6.78
N TYR A 114 6.96 5.34 7.93
CA TYR A 114 7.24 6.05 9.18
C TYR A 114 7.57 5.10 10.32
N ALA A 115 8.29 5.62 11.32
CA ALA A 115 8.65 4.89 12.51
C ALA A 115 8.69 5.84 13.73
N TYR A 116 8.30 5.32 14.88
CA TYR A 116 8.36 6.03 16.15
C TYR A 116 8.54 5.06 17.32
N ALA A 117 9.31 5.49 18.33
CA ALA A 117 9.49 4.74 19.56
C ALA A 117 8.22 4.80 20.42
N ILE A 118 7.97 3.73 21.15
CA ILE A 118 6.87 3.63 22.10
C ILE A 118 7.38 3.28 23.49
N GLU A 119 6.70 3.79 24.51
CA GLU A 119 6.88 3.37 25.90
C GLU A 119 5.66 2.55 26.31
N ILE A 120 5.91 1.28 26.67
CA ILE A 120 4.86 0.33 27.03
C ILE A 120 4.66 0.34 28.55
N ASN A 121 3.43 0.61 28.98
CA ASN A 121 3.02 0.54 30.37
C ASN A 121 2.36 -0.83 30.65
N ALA A 122 3.13 -1.75 31.21
CA ALA A 122 2.66 -3.10 31.51
C ALA A 122 1.55 -3.13 32.60
N GLU A 123 1.48 -2.12 33.48
CA GLU A 123 0.46 -2.06 34.54
C GLU A 123 -0.94 -1.78 33.97
N ASN A 124 -1.00 -0.90 32.98
CA ASN A 124 -2.25 -0.50 32.36
C ASN A 124 -2.51 -1.24 31.02
N ASN A 125 -1.57 -2.08 30.59
CA ASN A 125 -1.59 -2.75 29.29
C ASN A 125 -1.79 -1.76 28.12
N ASP A 126 -1.00 -0.69 28.10
CA ASP A 126 -1.12 0.49 27.25
C ASP A 126 0.25 0.95 26.74
N TYR A 127 0.31 1.86 25.77
CA TYR A 127 1.55 2.46 25.31
C TYR A 127 1.40 3.94 24.97
N THR A 128 2.50 4.66 25.00
CA THR A 128 2.58 6.09 24.65
C THR A 128 3.66 6.34 23.62
N LEU A 129 3.53 7.44 22.89
CA LEU A 129 4.55 7.93 21.96
C LEU A 129 5.80 8.34 22.74
N ALA A 130 6.96 7.77 22.38
CA ALA A 130 8.20 7.95 23.12
C ALA A 130 9.31 8.66 22.30
N SER A 131 9.07 8.98 21.03
CA SER A 131 9.99 9.76 20.18
C SER A 131 9.24 10.62 19.16
N PRO A 132 9.90 11.58 18.52
CA PRO A 132 9.37 12.17 17.28
C PRO A 132 9.11 11.07 16.24
N ILE A 133 8.10 11.27 15.39
CA ILE A 133 7.83 10.37 14.28
C ILE A 133 8.81 10.69 13.14
N ALA A 134 9.68 9.74 12.82
CA ALA A 134 10.53 9.81 11.65
C ALA A 134 9.79 9.25 10.43
N TYR A 135 9.97 9.85 9.26
CA TYR A 135 9.32 9.38 8.05
C TYR A 135 10.15 9.61 6.79
N THR A 136 9.85 8.84 5.76
CA THR A 136 10.35 9.04 4.39
C THR A 136 9.23 8.80 3.40
N MET A 137 9.14 9.66 2.39
CA MET A 137 8.17 9.53 1.30
C MET A 137 8.87 8.99 0.05
N PHE A 138 8.16 8.17 -0.70
CA PHE A 138 8.68 7.59 -1.94
C PHE A 138 7.53 7.16 -2.85
N SER A 139 7.88 6.99 -4.14
CA SER A 139 7.01 6.33 -5.11
C SER A 139 7.63 5.01 -5.52
N LEU A 140 6.80 4.05 -5.91
CA LEU A 140 7.25 2.83 -6.54
C LEU A 140 7.80 3.12 -7.94
N SER A 141 8.47 2.13 -8.54
CA SER A 141 8.82 2.22 -9.94
C SER A 141 7.53 2.35 -10.75
N SER A 142 7.43 3.38 -11.59
CA SER A 142 6.29 3.47 -12.51
C SER A 142 6.26 2.22 -13.38
N SER A 143 5.09 1.64 -13.56
CA SER A 143 4.88 0.80 -14.72
C SER A 143 5.06 1.72 -15.92
N GLU A 144 6.17 1.61 -16.65
CA GLU A 144 6.11 2.05 -18.03
C GLU A 144 5.01 1.19 -18.66
N LEU A 145 3.82 1.77 -18.81
CA LEU A 145 2.79 1.20 -19.65
C LEU A 145 3.43 1.13 -21.04
N SER A 146 4.01 -0.01 -21.37
CA SER A 146 4.40 -0.27 -22.75
C SER A 146 3.13 -0.13 -23.56
N VAL A 147 3.08 0.88 -24.41
CA VAL A 147 1.97 1.02 -25.36
C VAL A 147 2.04 -0.21 -26.27
N VAL A 148 1.18 -1.18 -25.99
CA VAL A 148 1.06 -2.38 -26.81
C VAL A 148 0.11 -2.04 -27.95
N GLU A 149 0.62 -2.08 -29.17
CA GLU A 149 -0.20 -1.98 -30.36
C GLU A 149 -0.81 -3.33 -30.69
N PHE A 150 -2.03 -3.35 -31.20
CA PHE A 150 -2.73 -4.54 -31.61
C PHE A 150 -3.06 -4.46 -33.11
N ASP A 151 -2.78 -5.53 -33.86
CA ASP A 151 -3.35 -5.76 -35.18
C ASP A 151 -4.76 -6.34 -34.97
N VAL A 152 -5.78 -5.56 -35.33
CA VAL A 152 -7.19 -5.91 -35.12
C VAL A 152 -7.86 -6.11 -36.47
N GLN A 153 -8.34 -7.32 -36.74
CA GLN A 153 -9.11 -7.67 -37.93
C GLN A 153 -10.51 -8.13 -37.49
N ILE A 154 -11.53 -7.53 -38.06
CA ILE A 154 -12.93 -7.84 -37.75
C ILE A 154 -13.61 -8.24 -39.05
N ASP A 155 -14.18 -9.44 -39.09
CA ASP A 155 -15.01 -9.93 -40.20
C ASP A 155 -16.46 -10.10 -39.73
N VAL A 156 -17.37 -9.38 -40.34
CA VAL A 156 -18.81 -9.35 -39.98
C VAL A 156 -19.61 -10.09 -41.01
N ASN A 157 -20.36 -11.12 -40.59
CA ASN A 157 -21.23 -11.90 -41.45
C ASN A 157 -22.66 -11.99 -40.84
N GLY A 158 -23.49 -11.04 -41.17
CA GLY A 158 -24.87 -10.93 -40.62
C GLY A 158 -24.85 -10.65 -39.12
N PRO A 159 -25.44 -11.50 -38.28
CA PRO A 159 -25.42 -11.32 -36.81
C PRO A 159 -24.16 -11.82 -36.14
N GLU A 160 -23.22 -12.40 -36.89
CA GLU A 160 -21.98 -12.96 -36.38
C GLU A 160 -20.79 -12.09 -36.74
N ALA A 161 -19.85 -11.94 -35.81
CA ALA A 161 -18.56 -11.27 -36.03
C ALA A 161 -17.42 -12.13 -35.53
N THR A 162 -16.36 -12.21 -36.32
CA THR A 162 -15.11 -12.88 -35.94
C THR A 162 -14.02 -11.83 -35.73
N TYR A 163 -13.38 -11.89 -34.61
CA TYR A 163 -12.28 -10.99 -34.21
C TYR A 163 -10.98 -11.76 -34.26
N ASN A 164 -9.98 -11.21 -34.96
CA ASN A 164 -8.60 -11.68 -34.92
C ASN A 164 -7.75 -10.54 -34.40
N ILE A 165 -7.26 -10.69 -33.15
CA ILE A 165 -6.53 -9.65 -32.44
C ILE A 165 -5.17 -10.20 -32.06
N LYS A 166 -4.11 -9.54 -32.53
CA LYS A 166 -2.72 -9.93 -32.25
C LYS A 166 -1.96 -8.75 -31.69
N PRO A 167 -1.34 -8.90 -30.51
CA PRO A 167 -0.43 -7.89 -30.01
C PRO A 167 0.82 -7.81 -30.89
N ILE A 168 1.34 -6.59 -31.09
CA ILE A 168 2.55 -6.33 -31.87
C ILE A 168 3.72 -6.20 -30.88
N ASN A 169 4.73 -7.08 -31.00
CA ASN A 169 5.91 -7.09 -30.13
C ASN A 169 5.61 -7.21 -28.61
N TYR A 170 4.57 -7.98 -28.27
CA TYR A 170 4.19 -8.24 -26.88
C TYR A 170 3.81 -9.71 -26.71
N ASP A 171 4.44 -10.38 -25.76
CA ASP A 171 4.24 -11.80 -25.42
C ASP A 171 3.56 -12.01 -24.04
N GLY A 172 3.15 -10.92 -23.42
CA GLY A 172 2.45 -10.96 -22.14
C GLY A 172 0.95 -11.21 -22.28
N LYS A 173 0.27 -11.25 -21.15
CA LYS A 173 -1.19 -11.39 -21.09
C LYS A 173 -1.85 -10.05 -21.37
N TYR A 174 -2.97 -10.09 -22.08
CA TYR A 174 -3.82 -8.94 -22.31
C TYR A 174 -5.29 -9.31 -22.05
N TYR A 175 -6.09 -8.30 -21.80
CA TYR A 175 -7.53 -8.44 -21.60
C TYR A 175 -8.27 -7.91 -22.81
N LEU A 176 -9.29 -8.64 -23.24
CA LEU A 176 -10.21 -8.24 -24.33
C LEU A 176 -11.63 -8.25 -23.80
N ASP A 177 -12.35 -7.19 -24.03
CA ASP A 177 -13.80 -7.12 -23.76
C ASP A 177 -14.53 -6.44 -24.93
N ILE A 178 -15.82 -6.73 -25.06
CA ILE A 178 -16.69 -6.20 -26.11
C ILE A 178 -17.91 -5.61 -25.44
N TYR A 179 -18.18 -4.36 -25.74
CA TYR A 179 -19.32 -3.62 -25.23
C TYR A 179 -20.27 -3.21 -26.35
N GLU A 180 -21.55 -3.13 -26.05
CA GLU A 180 -22.50 -2.45 -26.93
C GLU A 180 -22.19 -0.95 -26.97
N GLU A 181 -22.32 -0.33 -28.15
CA GLU A 181 -22.04 1.10 -28.34
C GLU A 181 -22.85 1.98 -27.36
N GLY A 182 -24.09 1.59 -27.06
CA GLY A 182 -24.92 2.30 -26.09
C GLY A 182 -24.35 2.31 -24.68
N ASP A 183 -23.78 1.22 -24.23
CA ASP A 183 -23.14 1.13 -22.89
C ASP A 183 -21.85 1.97 -22.81
N TYR A 184 -21.06 1.99 -23.87
CA TYR A 184 -19.84 2.79 -23.95
C TYR A 184 -20.12 4.29 -23.97
N MET A 185 -21.15 4.74 -24.68
CA MET A 185 -21.48 6.18 -24.79
C MET A 185 -22.01 6.79 -23.48
N TYR A 186 -22.54 6.00 -22.57
CA TYR A 186 -23.03 6.49 -21.26
C TYR A 186 -22.00 6.43 -20.14
N ARG A 187 -20.83 5.86 -20.39
CA ARG A 187 -19.75 5.73 -19.40
C ARG A 187 -18.50 6.45 -19.87
N SER A 188 -17.75 7.02 -18.95
CA SER A 188 -16.40 7.49 -19.29
C SER A 188 -15.51 6.29 -19.64
N GLU A 189 -14.55 6.47 -20.53
CA GLU A 189 -13.60 5.42 -20.93
C GLU A 189 -12.91 4.80 -19.72
N GLY A 190 -12.46 5.60 -18.75
CA GLY A 190 -11.85 5.12 -17.49
C GLY A 190 -12.79 4.22 -16.70
N THR A 191 -14.07 4.60 -16.54
CA THR A 191 -15.06 3.79 -15.81
C THR A 191 -15.28 2.42 -16.45
N VAL A 192 -15.31 2.34 -17.79
CA VAL A 192 -15.46 1.05 -18.50
C VAL A 192 -14.25 0.16 -18.28
N LEU A 193 -13.05 0.73 -18.36
CA LEU A 193 -11.79 -0.01 -18.13
C LEU A 193 -11.67 -0.48 -16.68
N ASP A 194 -12.03 0.36 -15.71
CA ASP A 194 -12.00 0.02 -14.28
C ASP A 194 -13.00 -1.11 -13.95
N ASP A 195 -14.22 -1.06 -14.50
CA ASP A 195 -15.22 -2.11 -14.32
C ASP A 195 -14.76 -3.44 -14.92
N SER A 196 -14.11 -3.40 -16.09
CA SER A 196 -13.56 -4.59 -16.74
C SER A 196 -12.42 -5.20 -15.92
N TYR A 197 -11.51 -4.38 -15.46
CA TYR A 197 -10.40 -4.81 -14.61
C TYR A 197 -10.91 -5.40 -13.28
N ALA A 198 -11.84 -4.73 -12.61
CA ALA A 198 -12.44 -5.19 -11.36
C ALA A 198 -13.13 -6.55 -11.53
N ARG A 199 -13.84 -6.77 -12.62
CA ARG A 199 -14.45 -8.07 -12.95
C ARG A 199 -13.42 -9.16 -13.20
N THR A 200 -12.33 -8.83 -13.84
CA THR A 200 -11.24 -9.78 -14.13
C THR A 200 -10.54 -10.21 -12.85
N VAL A 201 -10.30 -9.28 -11.93
CA VAL A 201 -9.63 -9.57 -10.64
C VAL A 201 -10.54 -10.30 -9.67
N SER A 202 -11.82 -9.92 -9.58
CA SER A 202 -12.78 -10.50 -8.64
C SER A 202 -13.29 -11.89 -9.02
N ASN A 203 -13.30 -12.23 -10.30
CA ASN A 203 -13.74 -13.53 -10.81
C ASN A 203 -12.54 -14.41 -11.17
N THR A 204 -12.20 -15.35 -10.31
CA THR A 204 -11.30 -16.47 -10.60
C THR A 204 -11.75 -17.29 -11.83
N TRP A 205 -12.98 -17.17 -12.24
CA TRP A 205 -13.59 -17.69 -13.44
C TRP A 205 -13.04 -17.05 -14.72
N MET A 206 -12.82 -15.76 -14.72
CA MET A 206 -12.41 -15.00 -15.90
C MET A 206 -10.90 -15.07 -16.16
N SER A 207 -10.12 -15.50 -15.16
CA SER A 207 -8.70 -15.83 -15.41
C SER A 207 -8.51 -16.99 -16.40
N MET A 208 -9.60 -17.71 -16.74
CA MET A 208 -9.59 -18.73 -17.79
C MET A 208 -9.84 -18.16 -19.20
N ILE A 209 -10.25 -16.91 -19.34
CA ILE A 209 -10.46 -16.25 -20.65
C ILE A 209 -9.25 -15.43 -21.08
N ALA A 210 -8.16 -15.42 -20.31
CA ALA A 210 -6.89 -14.96 -20.83
C ALA A 210 -6.48 -15.91 -21.97
N ILE A 211 -6.78 -15.51 -23.21
CA ILE A 211 -6.45 -16.26 -24.39
C ILE A 211 -4.92 -16.32 -24.44
N TYR A 212 -4.37 -17.50 -24.17
CA TYR A 212 -2.98 -17.79 -24.49
C TYR A 212 -2.89 -17.91 -26.02
N VAL A 213 -2.21 -16.97 -26.65
CA VAL A 213 -1.79 -17.10 -28.05
C VAL A 213 -0.39 -17.70 -28.08
#